data_5fdb85ea258cd1d318fd04459ad75ba3
#
_entry.id   5fdb85ea258cd1d318fd04459ad75ba3
#
_cell.length_a   1.000
_cell.length_b   1.000
_cell.length_c   1.000
_cell.angle_alpha   90.00
_cell.angle_beta   90.00
_cell.angle_gamma   90.00
#
_symmetry.space_group_name_H-M   'P 1'
#
loop_
_entity.id
_entity.type
_entity.pdbx_description
1 polymer ?
#
loop_
_entity_poly.entity_id
_entity_poly.type
_entity_poly.pdbx_seq_one_letter_code
_entity_poly.pdbx_strand_id
1 'polypeptide(L)'
;MKKTIISAAAAMALIACGGPKAQELVIGDVTYSGELTEVAMTPTTPNCENYTIVNRPQVNIEDFPMDEEGYYVIFNGNEKMQGWRGYGKDHIPARWSVEDGAIKFAGSGGGEAQTGEGGDLIFAHKFQNFVFEMEWKVSEGGNSGIFYLAQEVKKENGKYAPIYLSSPECQVLDNVKHPDAMLGKDGNRQSSSLYDMIPAKPQNSNPAGEWNKVRIMVYKGTVVHTQNDVNVVEYHLWTPEWTEMLQASKFSAEKWPLGFELLNNCGGENREGYIGIQDHGDDVWYRNIRVKVL
;
A
#
# COMPACT_ATOMS: atom_id res chain seq x y z
N MET A 1 -27.54 -33.29 -63.56
CA MET A 1 -26.26 -32.65 -63.17
C MET A 1 -26.52 -31.87 -61.86
N LYS A 2 -26.12 -32.41 -60.71
CA LYS A 2 -26.28 -31.76 -59.43
C LYS A 2 -25.00 -30.99 -59.12
N LYS A 3 -25.08 -29.68 -58.94
CA LYS A 3 -23.98 -28.83 -58.51
C LYS A 3 -23.88 -28.90 -56.99
N THR A 4 -22.78 -29.43 -56.51
CA THR A 4 -22.41 -29.44 -55.08
C THR A 4 -21.81 -28.08 -54.74
N ILE A 5 -22.40 -27.36 -53.80
CA ILE A 5 -21.89 -26.13 -53.22
C ILE A 5 -21.04 -26.53 -52.02
N ILE A 6 -19.74 -26.29 -52.10
CA ILE A 6 -18.82 -26.44 -50.96
C ILE A 6 -18.89 -25.16 -50.14
N SER A 7 -19.46 -25.26 -48.96
CA SER A 7 -19.46 -24.20 -47.96
C SER A 7 -18.13 -24.21 -47.22
N ALA A 8 -17.35 -23.16 -47.39
CA ALA A 8 -16.14 -22.93 -46.61
C ALA A 8 -16.54 -22.42 -45.22
N ALA A 9 -16.40 -23.24 -44.23
CA ALA A 9 -16.54 -22.82 -42.83
C ALA A 9 -15.29 -22.04 -42.43
N ALA A 10 -15.41 -20.74 -42.24
CA ALA A 10 -14.38 -19.92 -41.64
C ALA A 10 -14.29 -20.27 -40.14
N ALA A 11 -13.19 -20.90 -39.75
CA ALA A 11 -12.85 -21.11 -38.36
C ALA A 11 -12.50 -19.74 -37.73
N MET A 12 -13.42 -19.15 -36.99
CA MET A 12 -13.10 -18.07 -36.07
C MET A 12 -12.23 -18.63 -34.96
N ALA A 13 -10.98 -18.25 -34.92
CA ALA A 13 -10.12 -18.47 -33.75
C ALA A 13 -10.68 -17.57 -32.63
N LEU A 14 -11.36 -18.19 -31.68
CA LEU A 14 -11.68 -17.56 -30.39
C LEU A 14 -10.35 -17.33 -29.66
N ILE A 15 -9.88 -16.09 -29.68
CA ILE A 15 -8.88 -15.62 -28.71
C ILE A 15 -9.59 -15.68 -27.37
N ALA A 16 -9.25 -16.66 -26.56
CA ALA A 16 -9.71 -16.77 -25.18
C ALA A 16 -9.08 -15.62 -24.38
N CYS A 17 -9.75 -14.47 -24.34
CA CYS A 17 -9.59 -13.53 -23.26
C CYS A 17 -9.94 -14.28 -21.98
N GLY A 18 -8.94 -14.54 -21.11
CA GLY A 18 -9.18 -15.19 -19.83
C GLY A 18 -10.16 -14.33 -19.04
N GLY A 19 -11.39 -14.81 -18.89
CA GLY A 19 -12.37 -14.18 -18.01
C GLY A 19 -11.91 -14.22 -16.54
N PRO A 20 -12.64 -13.52 -15.64
CA PRO A 20 -12.34 -13.52 -14.21
C PRO A 20 -12.17 -14.95 -13.70
N LYS A 21 -11.11 -15.22 -12.95
CA LYS A 21 -10.84 -16.52 -12.33
C LYS A 21 -11.30 -16.46 -10.88
N ALA A 22 -12.22 -17.33 -10.50
CA ALA A 22 -12.54 -17.53 -9.10
C ALA A 22 -11.24 -17.88 -8.34
N GLN A 23 -10.96 -17.18 -7.26
CA GLN A 23 -9.83 -17.43 -6.38
C GLN A 23 -10.33 -17.56 -4.95
N GLU A 24 -9.89 -18.62 -4.28
CA GLU A 24 -10.00 -18.69 -2.82
C GLU A 24 -8.72 -18.05 -2.24
N LEU A 25 -8.93 -17.09 -1.36
CA LEU A 25 -7.86 -16.45 -0.59
C LEU A 25 -8.02 -16.88 0.86
N VAL A 26 -7.01 -17.55 1.40
CA VAL A 26 -6.96 -17.95 2.81
C VAL A 26 -6.05 -17.00 3.56
N ILE A 27 -6.59 -16.27 4.53
CA ILE A 27 -5.85 -15.35 5.37
C ILE A 27 -6.10 -15.74 6.83
N GLY A 28 -5.08 -16.25 7.50
CA GLY A 28 -5.28 -16.93 8.78
C GLY A 28 -6.16 -18.15 8.61
N ASP A 29 -7.27 -18.26 9.36
CA ASP A 29 -8.26 -19.36 9.26
C ASP A 29 -9.48 -18.99 8.41
N VAL A 30 -9.47 -17.84 7.74
CA VAL A 30 -10.60 -17.33 6.98
C VAL A 30 -10.35 -17.47 5.49
N THR A 31 -11.34 -18.09 4.81
CA THR A 31 -11.32 -18.21 3.34
C THR A 31 -12.20 -17.12 2.74
N TYR A 32 -11.65 -16.35 1.83
CA TYR A 32 -12.38 -15.36 1.06
C TYR A 32 -12.48 -15.84 -0.38
N SER A 33 -13.72 -15.93 -0.88
CA SER A 33 -14.00 -16.30 -2.27
C SER A 33 -14.32 -15.04 -3.07
N GLY A 34 -13.82 -14.96 -4.27
CA GLY A 34 -14.06 -13.82 -5.16
C GLY A 34 -13.38 -14.01 -6.50
N GLU A 35 -13.33 -12.95 -7.29
CA GLU A 35 -12.72 -12.95 -8.61
C GLU A 35 -11.34 -12.29 -8.57
N LEU A 36 -10.35 -12.99 -9.12
CA LEU A 36 -9.08 -12.38 -9.47
C LEU A 36 -9.24 -11.74 -10.85
N THR A 37 -9.09 -10.42 -10.94
CA THR A 37 -9.09 -9.72 -12.21
C THR A 37 -7.77 -9.02 -12.47
N GLU A 38 -7.34 -9.02 -13.72
CA GLU A 38 -6.15 -8.34 -14.19
C GLU A 38 -6.56 -7.37 -15.30
N VAL A 39 -6.34 -6.07 -15.07
CA VAL A 39 -6.71 -5.00 -16.00
C VAL A 39 -5.44 -4.40 -16.59
N ALA A 40 -5.22 -4.63 -17.88
CA ALA A 40 -4.09 -4.03 -18.59
C ALA A 40 -4.31 -2.54 -18.77
N MET A 41 -3.28 -1.76 -18.42
CA MET A 41 -3.29 -0.30 -18.46
C MET A 41 -2.29 0.21 -19.49
N THR A 42 -2.71 1.22 -20.24
CA THR A 42 -1.81 1.97 -21.11
C THR A 42 -1.52 3.30 -20.44
N PRO A 43 -0.27 3.58 -20.07
CA PRO A 43 0.08 4.79 -19.35
C PRO A 43 -0.06 6.05 -20.22
N THR A 44 -0.25 7.18 -19.55
CA THR A 44 -0.26 8.51 -20.18
C THR A 44 1.08 9.23 -20.00
N THR A 45 1.85 8.86 -19.01
CA THR A 45 3.18 9.42 -18.74
C THR A 45 4.18 8.98 -19.82
N PRO A 46 4.92 9.91 -20.44
CA PRO A 46 5.94 9.57 -21.42
C PRO A 46 6.99 8.59 -20.86
N ASN A 47 7.42 7.63 -21.69
CA ASN A 47 8.41 6.59 -21.35
C ASN A 47 8.02 5.64 -20.22
N CYS A 48 6.77 5.66 -19.78
CA CYS A 48 6.25 4.69 -18.83
C CYS A 48 5.98 3.34 -19.54
N GLU A 49 6.39 2.24 -18.90
CA GLU A 49 6.05 0.88 -19.38
C GLU A 49 4.55 0.61 -19.19
N ASN A 50 3.98 -0.29 -20.01
CA ASN A 50 2.62 -0.80 -19.75
C ASN A 50 2.62 -1.57 -18.42
N TYR A 51 1.48 -1.56 -17.75
CA TYR A 51 1.32 -2.26 -16.48
C TYR A 51 -0.07 -2.87 -16.36
N THR A 52 -0.24 -3.70 -15.35
CA THR A 52 -1.51 -4.39 -15.07
C THR A 52 -1.91 -4.13 -13.63
N ILE A 53 -3.13 -3.67 -13.42
CA ILE A 53 -3.75 -3.60 -12.09
C ILE A 53 -4.33 -4.97 -11.76
N VAL A 54 -3.94 -5.50 -10.59
CA VAL A 54 -4.41 -6.79 -10.10
C VAL A 54 -5.42 -6.54 -8.97
N ASN A 55 -6.66 -6.97 -9.17
CA ASN A 55 -7.67 -6.97 -8.12
C ASN A 55 -7.84 -8.39 -7.60
N ARG A 56 -7.73 -8.55 -6.29
CA ARG A 56 -7.92 -9.82 -5.59
C ARG A 56 -9.19 -9.78 -4.76
N PRO A 57 -9.72 -10.96 -4.37
CA PRO A 57 -10.77 -11.02 -3.36
C PRO A 57 -10.40 -10.20 -2.13
N GLN A 58 -11.38 -9.50 -1.58
CA GLN A 58 -11.21 -8.65 -0.41
C GLN A 58 -11.90 -9.27 0.80
N VAL A 59 -11.40 -8.97 1.99
CA VAL A 59 -12.13 -9.23 3.21
C VAL A 59 -13.30 -8.25 3.31
N ASN A 60 -14.42 -8.68 3.89
CA ASN A 60 -15.48 -7.75 4.21
C ASN A 60 -15.13 -7.03 5.51
N ILE A 61 -15.08 -5.70 5.48
CA ILE A 61 -14.75 -4.92 6.68
C ILE A 61 -15.79 -5.09 7.79
N GLU A 62 -17.05 -5.39 7.45
CA GLU A 62 -18.11 -5.62 8.42
C GLU A 62 -17.92 -6.92 9.24
N ASP A 63 -17.03 -7.81 8.83
CA ASP A 63 -16.65 -9.00 9.59
C ASP A 63 -15.71 -8.68 10.78
N PHE A 64 -15.24 -7.45 10.88
CA PHE A 64 -14.36 -7.00 11.95
C PHE A 64 -15.15 -6.27 13.06
N PRO A 65 -14.73 -6.41 14.33
CA PRO A 65 -15.41 -5.75 15.44
C PRO A 65 -15.32 -4.23 15.31
N MET A 66 -16.43 -3.56 15.60
CA MET A 66 -16.49 -2.10 15.66
C MET A 66 -16.39 -1.64 17.11
N ASP A 67 -15.57 -0.63 17.37
CA ASP A 67 -15.45 -0.01 18.69
C ASP A 67 -16.55 1.06 18.93
N GLU A 68 -16.58 1.61 20.15
CA GLU A 68 -17.57 2.63 20.54
C GLU A 68 -17.42 3.96 19.77
N GLU A 69 -16.26 4.22 19.20
CA GLU A 69 -15.98 5.40 18.38
C GLU A 69 -16.35 5.21 16.89
N GLY A 70 -16.81 4.01 16.53
CA GLY A 70 -17.22 3.64 15.17
C GLY A 70 -16.04 3.29 14.25
N TYR A 71 -14.95 2.81 14.82
CA TYR A 71 -13.83 2.22 14.06
C TYR A 71 -13.94 0.71 14.01
N TYR A 72 -13.68 0.14 12.87
CA TYR A 72 -13.41 -1.29 12.72
C TYR A 72 -12.02 -1.60 13.24
N VAL A 73 -11.92 -2.51 14.20
CA VAL A 73 -10.64 -2.96 14.78
C VAL A 73 -10.08 -4.06 13.91
N ILE A 74 -9.10 -3.71 13.07
CA ILE A 74 -8.51 -4.63 12.09
C ILE A 74 -7.26 -5.36 12.59
N PHE A 75 -6.76 -4.97 13.77
CA PHE A 75 -5.77 -5.72 14.53
C PHE A 75 -5.75 -5.27 15.99
N ASN A 76 -5.86 -6.23 16.91
CA ASN A 76 -5.89 -6.02 18.36
C ASN A 76 -4.97 -6.97 19.14
N GLY A 77 -3.92 -7.48 18.50
CA GLY A 77 -3.01 -8.46 19.10
C GLY A 77 -3.36 -9.92 18.78
N ASN A 78 -4.34 -10.18 17.91
CA ASN A 78 -4.68 -11.54 17.49
C ASN A 78 -3.54 -12.16 16.67
N GLU A 79 -3.03 -13.32 17.10
CA GLU A 79 -1.92 -14.03 16.45
C GLU A 79 -2.18 -14.40 14.98
N LYS A 80 -3.43 -14.49 14.57
CA LYS A 80 -3.80 -14.88 13.21
C LYS A 80 -3.68 -13.76 12.18
N MET A 81 -3.53 -12.50 12.60
CA MET A 81 -3.52 -11.34 11.71
C MET A 81 -4.63 -11.41 10.62
N GLN A 82 -5.86 -11.68 11.07
CA GLN A 82 -7.01 -11.86 10.16
C GLN A 82 -7.16 -10.64 9.22
N GLY A 83 -7.35 -10.91 7.94
CA GLY A 83 -7.48 -9.88 6.91
C GLY A 83 -6.17 -9.32 6.39
N TRP A 84 -5.02 -9.69 6.96
CA TRP A 84 -3.71 -9.25 6.50
C TRP A 84 -3.06 -10.28 5.57
N ARG A 85 -2.34 -9.82 4.56
CA ARG A 85 -1.54 -10.64 3.63
C ARG A 85 -0.36 -9.86 3.06
N GLY A 86 0.58 -10.55 2.47
CA GLY A 86 1.67 -9.91 1.72
C GLY A 86 1.15 -9.19 0.47
N TYR A 87 1.74 -8.03 0.16
CA TYR A 87 1.52 -7.33 -1.11
C TYR A 87 1.91 -8.24 -2.28
N GLY A 88 1.02 -8.41 -3.25
CA GLY A 88 1.22 -9.34 -4.37
C GLY A 88 1.20 -10.83 -4.01
N LYS A 89 0.86 -11.19 -2.76
CA LYS A 89 0.85 -12.56 -2.24
C LYS A 89 -0.53 -12.94 -1.71
N ASP A 90 -0.74 -14.22 -1.50
CA ASP A 90 -1.96 -14.83 -0.94
C ASP A 90 -1.77 -15.35 0.49
N HIS A 91 -0.63 -15.06 1.10
CA HIS A 91 -0.25 -15.46 2.46
C HIS A 91 0.49 -14.32 3.17
N ILE A 92 0.64 -14.45 4.48
CA ILE A 92 1.48 -13.55 5.29
C ILE A 92 2.94 -14.00 5.12
N PRO A 93 3.86 -13.11 4.69
CA PRO A 93 5.27 -13.45 4.61
C PRO A 93 5.85 -13.83 5.98
N ALA A 94 6.73 -14.85 6.04
CA ALA A 94 7.18 -15.45 7.29
C ALA A 94 7.98 -14.51 8.23
N ARG A 95 8.47 -13.37 7.73
CA ARG A 95 9.12 -12.35 8.58
C ARG A 95 8.14 -11.50 9.37
N TRP A 96 6.85 -11.55 9.04
CA TRP A 96 5.79 -10.92 9.79
C TRP A 96 5.21 -11.91 10.81
N SER A 97 5.16 -11.51 12.04
CA SER A 97 4.62 -12.32 13.16
C SER A 97 3.90 -11.42 14.17
N VAL A 98 3.29 -12.01 15.17
CA VAL A 98 2.78 -11.27 16.33
C VAL A 98 3.73 -11.47 17.50
N GLU A 99 4.21 -10.38 18.08
CA GLU A 99 5.07 -10.35 19.26
C GLU A 99 4.50 -9.34 20.27
N ASP A 100 4.25 -9.77 21.48
CA ASP A 100 3.73 -8.94 22.58
C ASP A 100 2.47 -8.10 22.20
N GLY A 101 1.56 -8.72 21.40
CA GLY A 101 0.32 -8.09 20.96
C GLY A 101 0.50 -7.07 19.84
N ALA A 102 1.65 -7.02 19.19
CA ALA A 102 1.94 -6.17 18.03
C ALA A 102 2.28 -7.03 16.80
N ILE A 103 1.91 -6.57 15.62
CA ILE A 103 2.47 -7.07 14.36
C ILE A 103 3.93 -6.63 14.32
N LYS A 104 4.84 -7.59 14.19
CA LYS A 104 6.28 -7.35 14.10
C LYS A 104 6.82 -7.80 12.75
N PHE A 105 7.62 -6.97 12.13
CA PHE A 105 8.54 -7.39 11.09
C PHE A 105 9.90 -7.71 11.71
N ALA A 106 10.41 -8.93 11.45
CA ALA A 106 11.75 -9.34 11.88
C ALA A 106 12.78 -8.89 10.84
N GLY A 107 13.52 -7.84 11.14
CA GLY A 107 14.52 -7.24 10.26
C GLY A 107 15.59 -8.23 9.81
N SER A 108 16.10 -8.02 8.59
CA SER A 108 17.22 -8.79 8.03
C SER A 108 18.59 -8.15 8.28
N GLY A 109 18.61 -6.89 8.77
CA GLY A 109 19.82 -6.10 8.93
C GLY A 109 20.40 -5.60 7.60
N GLY A 110 19.66 -5.59 6.52
CA GLY A 110 20.21 -5.29 5.21
C GLY A 110 19.26 -4.61 4.20
N GLY A 111 18.77 -3.42 4.52
CA GLY A 111 18.03 -2.59 3.54
C GLY A 111 16.71 -3.18 3.04
N GLU A 112 16.13 -2.59 2.01
CA GLU A 112 14.88 -3.04 1.40
C GLU A 112 14.92 -4.53 1.09
N ALA A 113 14.20 -5.32 1.89
CA ALA A 113 14.31 -6.77 1.86
C ALA A 113 13.12 -7.44 1.18
N GLN A 114 12.44 -6.82 0.27
CA GLN A 114 11.28 -7.41 -0.47
C GLN A 114 11.63 -8.73 -1.19
N THR A 115 12.55 -9.48 -0.62
CA THR A 115 13.10 -10.72 -1.18
C THR A 115 12.86 -11.90 -0.24
N GLY A 116 12.63 -13.06 -0.79
CA GLY A 116 12.47 -14.31 -0.04
C GLY A 116 11.23 -14.30 0.84
N GLU A 117 11.42 -14.48 2.15
CA GLU A 117 10.37 -14.60 3.16
C GLU A 117 9.84 -13.23 3.68
N GLY A 118 10.30 -12.13 3.09
CA GLY A 118 9.85 -10.77 3.38
C GLY A 118 8.82 -10.25 2.39
N GLY A 119 8.65 -8.94 2.38
CA GLY A 119 7.75 -8.14 1.55
C GLY A 119 6.74 -7.36 2.37
N ASP A 120 6.19 -6.30 1.77
CA ASP A 120 5.22 -5.45 2.43
C ASP A 120 3.95 -6.22 2.82
N LEU A 121 3.33 -5.82 3.92
CA LEU A 121 2.08 -6.39 4.40
C LEU A 121 0.94 -5.41 4.10
N ILE A 122 -0.21 -5.91 3.64
CA ILE A 122 -1.41 -5.11 3.40
C ILE A 122 -2.61 -5.70 4.13
N PHE A 123 -3.56 -4.83 4.51
CA PHE A 123 -4.90 -5.25 4.89
C PHE A 123 -5.73 -5.46 3.63
N ALA A 124 -6.34 -6.63 3.47
CA ALA A 124 -6.96 -7.09 2.22
C ALA A 124 -8.35 -6.48 1.95
N HIS A 125 -8.52 -5.19 2.25
CA HIS A 125 -9.70 -4.39 1.92
C HIS A 125 -9.24 -3.02 1.39
N LYS A 126 -9.88 -2.54 0.32
CA LYS A 126 -9.60 -1.23 -0.25
C LYS A 126 -10.50 -0.18 0.37
N PHE A 127 -9.92 0.94 0.74
CA PHE A 127 -10.62 2.08 1.33
C PHE A 127 -10.55 3.29 0.40
N GLN A 128 -11.62 4.07 0.34
CA GLN A 128 -11.71 5.31 -0.43
C GLN A 128 -11.62 6.54 0.48
N ASN A 129 -12.57 6.66 1.41
CA ASN A 129 -12.61 7.73 2.39
C ASN A 129 -12.58 7.10 3.79
N PHE A 130 -11.60 7.46 4.59
CA PHE A 130 -11.38 6.77 5.87
C PHE A 130 -10.55 7.61 6.83
N VAL A 131 -10.61 7.24 8.10
CA VAL A 131 -9.62 7.58 9.13
C VAL A 131 -8.98 6.28 9.58
N PHE A 132 -7.69 6.19 9.47
CA PHE A 132 -6.88 5.05 9.89
C PHE A 132 -6.01 5.44 11.07
N GLU A 133 -5.97 4.62 12.11
CA GLU A 133 -5.15 4.83 13.30
C GLU A 133 -4.34 3.60 13.63
N MET A 134 -3.11 3.81 14.09
CA MET A 134 -2.25 2.79 14.67
C MET A 134 -1.19 3.40 15.58
N GLU A 135 -0.53 2.52 16.32
CA GLU A 135 0.74 2.85 16.98
C GLU A 135 1.87 2.09 16.32
N TRP A 136 3.01 2.76 16.15
CA TRP A 136 4.22 2.18 15.61
C TRP A 136 5.43 2.37 16.53
N LYS A 137 6.37 1.45 16.46
CA LYS A 137 7.65 1.49 17.14
C LYS A 137 8.70 0.91 16.21
N VAL A 138 9.85 1.56 16.08
CA VAL A 138 10.95 1.13 15.22
C VAL A 138 12.21 0.92 16.05
N SER A 139 13.08 0.01 15.63
CA SER A 139 14.39 -0.19 16.23
C SER A 139 15.33 1.02 16.04
N GLU A 140 16.42 1.04 16.78
CA GLU A 140 17.46 2.05 16.59
C GLU A 140 18.02 1.98 15.17
N GLY A 141 18.04 3.13 14.47
CA GLY A 141 18.43 3.21 13.07
C GLY A 141 17.44 2.56 12.10
N GLY A 142 16.23 2.23 12.55
CA GLY A 142 15.26 1.50 11.74
C GLY A 142 14.42 2.39 10.83
N ASN A 143 13.89 1.76 9.78
CA ASN A 143 13.04 2.36 8.75
C ASN A 143 11.88 1.43 8.39
N SER A 144 10.74 2.03 8.12
CA SER A 144 9.53 1.43 7.57
C SER A 144 8.64 2.53 6.99
N GLY A 145 7.40 2.21 6.60
CA GLY A 145 6.44 3.17 6.07
C GLY A 145 5.01 2.67 6.21
N ILE A 146 4.06 3.59 6.22
CA ILE A 146 2.63 3.29 6.18
C ILE A 146 2.10 3.79 4.85
N PHE A 147 1.56 2.87 4.06
CA PHE A 147 0.99 3.11 2.75
C PHE A 147 -0.52 3.21 2.81
N TYR A 148 -1.11 4.00 1.92
CA TYR A 148 -2.56 4.11 1.77
C TYR A 148 -2.94 4.40 0.33
N LEU A 149 -4.15 4.00 -0.07
CA LEU A 149 -4.61 4.00 -1.46
C LEU A 149 -3.72 3.16 -2.40
N ALA A 150 -3.00 2.17 -1.86
CA ALA A 150 -2.11 1.32 -2.62
C ALA A 150 -2.87 0.41 -3.60
N GLN A 151 -2.25 0.14 -4.75
CA GLN A 151 -2.74 -0.82 -5.73
C GLN A 151 -1.72 -1.93 -5.96
N GLU A 152 -2.18 -3.14 -6.20
CA GLU A 152 -1.31 -4.21 -6.66
C GLU A 152 -1.08 -4.06 -8.16
N VAL A 153 0.17 -3.80 -8.53
CA VAL A 153 0.56 -3.48 -9.90
C VAL A 153 1.60 -4.47 -10.39
N LYS A 154 1.33 -5.12 -11.52
CA LYS A 154 2.33 -5.89 -12.26
C LYS A 154 2.92 -5.04 -13.37
N LYS A 155 4.24 -5.07 -13.46
CA LYS A 155 5.03 -4.50 -14.55
C LYS A 155 4.92 -5.36 -15.79
N GLU A 156 5.38 -4.84 -16.95
CA GLU A 156 5.40 -5.55 -18.22
C GLU A 156 6.09 -6.92 -18.16
N ASN A 157 7.11 -7.05 -17.31
CA ASN A 157 7.84 -8.30 -17.07
C ASN A 157 7.10 -9.31 -16.18
N GLY A 158 5.86 -9.02 -15.77
CA GLY A 158 5.00 -9.84 -14.91
C GLY A 158 5.34 -9.81 -13.43
N LYS A 159 6.39 -9.09 -13.00
CA LYS A 159 6.72 -8.92 -11.57
C LYS A 159 5.90 -7.79 -10.97
N TYR A 160 5.54 -7.92 -9.70
CA TYR A 160 4.91 -6.83 -8.98
C TYR A 160 5.87 -5.62 -8.86
N ALA A 161 5.33 -4.44 -9.11
CA ALA A 161 6.01 -3.20 -8.79
C ALA A 161 6.06 -3.04 -7.27
N PRO A 162 7.09 -2.38 -6.69
CA PRO A 162 7.08 -2.03 -5.28
C PRO A 162 5.84 -1.19 -4.91
N ILE A 163 5.27 -1.42 -3.72
CA ILE A 163 4.04 -0.76 -3.26
C ILE A 163 4.15 0.76 -3.27
N TYR A 164 5.32 1.31 -2.91
CA TYR A 164 5.57 2.75 -2.85
C TYR A 164 5.49 3.47 -4.22
N LEU A 165 5.43 2.73 -5.33
CA LEU A 165 5.19 3.34 -6.64
C LEU A 165 3.71 3.65 -6.88
N SER A 166 2.79 3.00 -6.16
CA SER A 166 1.35 3.20 -6.33
C SER A 166 0.66 3.85 -5.13
N SER A 167 1.42 4.18 -4.08
CA SER A 167 0.88 4.62 -2.80
C SER A 167 1.65 5.81 -2.23
N PRO A 168 0.98 6.87 -1.78
CA PRO A 168 1.60 7.82 -0.86
C PRO A 168 2.07 7.10 0.41
N GLU A 169 3.14 7.60 1.01
CA GLU A 169 3.77 7.01 2.19
C GLU A 169 3.82 8.00 3.35
N CYS A 170 3.26 7.59 4.49
CA CYS A 170 3.50 8.22 5.78
C CYS A 170 4.72 7.54 6.41
N GLN A 171 5.84 8.25 6.49
CA GLN A 171 7.12 7.68 6.87
C GLN A 171 7.17 7.19 8.32
N VAL A 172 7.83 6.05 8.55
CA VAL A 172 8.17 5.48 9.87
C VAL A 172 9.69 5.35 9.96
N LEU A 173 10.33 6.16 10.84
CA LEU A 173 11.78 6.26 10.83
C LEU A 173 12.35 6.61 12.21
N ASP A 174 13.53 6.08 12.52
CA ASP A 174 14.39 6.69 13.54
C ASP A 174 15.01 7.97 12.99
N ASN A 175 14.45 9.12 13.33
CA ASN A 175 14.88 10.42 12.83
C ASN A 175 16.31 10.82 13.25
N VAL A 176 16.91 10.11 14.21
CA VAL A 176 18.22 10.44 14.76
C VAL A 176 19.35 9.64 14.11
N LYS A 177 19.13 8.33 13.91
CA LYS A 177 20.18 7.40 13.50
C LYS A 177 20.04 6.86 12.08
N HIS A 178 18.82 6.85 11.52
CA HIS A 178 18.67 6.36 10.15
C HIS A 178 19.20 7.40 9.14
N PRO A 179 20.06 7.01 8.17
CA PRO A 179 20.67 7.96 7.22
C PRO A 179 19.65 8.75 6.39
N ASP A 180 18.50 8.14 6.05
CA ASP A 180 17.47 8.78 5.22
C ASP A 180 16.85 10.03 5.88
N ALA A 181 16.87 10.13 7.22
CA ALA A 181 16.42 11.31 7.95
C ALA A 181 17.16 12.59 7.58
N MET A 182 18.42 12.44 7.13
CA MET A 182 19.32 13.54 6.73
C MET A 182 19.27 13.81 5.22
N LEU A 183 18.56 12.98 4.48
CA LEU A 183 18.38 13.13 3.03
C LEU A 183 17.10 13.91 2.73
N GLY A 184 16.88 14.19 1.44
CA GLY A 184 15.73 14.96 0.99
C GLY A 184 15.88 16.45 1.26
N LYS A 185 14.76 17.12 1.54
CA LYS A 185 14.69 18.56 1.77
C LYS A 185 13.87 18.88 3.02
N ASP A 186 14.42 19.72 3.88
CA ASP A 186 13.71 20.26 5.07
C ASP A 186 13.14 19.19 6.02
N GLY A 187 13.69 17.95 6.02
CA GLY A 187 13.23 16.85 6.84
C GLY A 187 12.03 16.08 6.24
N ASN A 188 11.77 16.20 4.93
CA ASN A 188 10.64 15.53 4.26
C ASN A 188 10.77 14.00 4.12
N ARG A 189 11.81 13.41 4.74
CA ARG A 189 11.98 11.96 4.89
C ARG A 189 11.99 11.50 6.35
N GLN A 190 11.68 12.40 7.28
CA GLN A 190 11.52 12.07 8.69
C GLN A 190 10.13 11.47 8.95
N SER A 191 9.95 10.85 10.12
CA SER A 191 8.71 10.17 10.49
C SER A 191 7.47 11.05 10.33
N SER A 192 6.37 10.44 9.92
CA SER A 192 5.07 11.05 9.59
C SER A 192 5.08 12.08 8.46
N SER A 193 6.21 12.36 7.82
CA SER A 193 6.25 13.13 6.56
C SER A 193 5.49 12.42 5.45
N LEU A 194 4.93 13.16 4.51
CA LEU A 194 4.65 12.59 3.18
C LEU A 194 6.01 12.42 2.50
N TYR A 195 6.45 11.15 2.43
CA TYR A 195 7.83 10.81 2.07
C TYR A 195 8.33 11.50 0.81
N ASP A 196 9.50 12.13 0.91
CA ASP A 196 10.21 12.89 -0.14
C ASP A 196 9.45 14.12 -0.68
N MET A 197 8.29 14.47 -0.08
CA MET A 197 7.45 15.58 -0.56
C MET A 197 7.20 16.64 0.52
N ILE A 198 6.45 16.32 1.58
CA ILE A 198 6.07 17.28 2.63
C ILE A 198 6.64 16.86 3.97
N PRO A 199 7.48 17.71 4.61
CA PRO A 199 7.99 17.43 5.95
C PRO A 199 6.89 17.49 7.01
N ALA A 200 6.91 16.56 7.98
CA ALA A 200 6.07 16.64 9.17
C ALA A 200 6.47 17.84 10.04
N LYS A 201 5.52 18.75 10.31
CA LYS A 201 5.74 19.95 11.13
C LYS A 201 4.54 20.21 12.07
N PRO A 202 4.79 20.29 13.41
CA PRO A 202 6.08 20.07 14.06
C PRO A 202 6.52 18.61 13.98
N GLN A 203 7.83 18.36 14.01
CA GLN A 203 8.35 17.01 14.18
C GLN A 203 8.29 16.67 15.68
N ASN A 204 7.42 15.72 16.06
CA ASN A 204 7.13 15.38 17.45
C ASN A 204 7.17 13.87 17.72
N SER A 205 7.94 13.10 16.92
CA SER A 205 8.11 11.67 17.16
C SER A 205 8.85 11.39 18.47
N ASN A 206 8.42 10.36 19.16
CA ASN A 206 9.18 9.76 20.24
C ASN A 206 10.42 9.05 19.69
N PRO A 207 11.49 8.89 20.47
CA PRO A 207 12.69 8.18 20.05
C PRO A 207 12.46 6.73 19.60
N ALA A 208 13.43 6.18 18.86
CA ALA A 208 13.47 4.76 18.53
C ALA A 208 13.32 3.90 19.79
N GLY A 209 12.56 2.82 19.70
CA GLY A 209 12.20 1.93 20.83
C GLY A 209 10.96 2.40 21.62
N GLU A 210 10.46 3.58 21.37
CA GLU A 210 9.23 4.09 21.98
C GLU A 210 8.05 4.07 20.98
N TRP A 211 6.81 3.96 21.52
CA TRP A 211 5.60 3.96 20.71
C TRP A 211 5.23 5.37 20.26
N ASN A 212 4.86 5.49 18.98
CA ASN A 212 4.29 6.67 18.39
C ASN A 212 2.88 6.37 17.90
N LYS A 213 1.94 7.26 18.09
CA LYS A 213 0.60 7.18 17.53
C LYS A 213 0.55 7.92 16.21
N VAL A 214 -0.03 7.29 15.21
CA VAL A 214 -0.30 7.92 13.91
C VAL A 214 -1.78 7.81 13.56
N ARG A 215 -2.31 8.87 12.96
CA ARG A 215 -3.61 8.90 12.29
C ARG A 215 -3.41 9.41 10.87
N ILE A 216 -4.04 8.74 9.92
CA ILE A 216 -4.11 9.17 8.52
C ILE A 216 -5.58 9.31 8.16
N MET A 217 -6.02 10.53 7.85
CA MET A 217 -7.34 10.79 7.29
C MET A 217 -7.21 10.96 5.77
N VAL A 218 -8.07 10.28 5.03
CA VAL A 218 -8.29 10.50 3.60
C VAL A 218 -9.77 10.77 3.39
N TYR A 219 -10.09 11.96 2.92
CA TYR A 219 -11.48 12.34 2.65
C TYR A 219 -11.59 13.21 1.40
N LYS A 220 -12.19 12.67 0.34
CA LYS A 220 -12.39 13.34 -0.96
C LYS A 220 -11.11 14.03 -1.48
N GLY A 221 -9.98 13.33 -1.37
CA GLY A 221 -8.67 13.80 -1.79
C GLY A 221 -7.91 14.62 -0.77
N THR A 222 -8.54 15.16 0.27
CA THR A 222 -7.82 15.75 1.39
C THR A 222 -7.18 14.66 2.23
N VAL A 223 -5.89 14.80 2.50
CA VAL A 223 -5.12 13.90 3.36
C VAL A 223 -4.50 14.68 4.50
N VAL A 224 -4.62 14.13 5.72
CA VAL A 224 -3.99 14.68 6.92
C VAL A 224 -3.24 13.58 7.64
N HIS A 225 -1.94 13.80 7.92
CA HIS A 225 -1.20 12.99 8.86
C HIS A 225 -1.20 13.65 10.23
N THR A 226 -1.53 12.88 11.26
CA THR A 226 -1.44 13.27 12.66
C THR A 226 -0.41 12.38 13.34
N GLN A 227 0.55 12.95 14.04
CA GLN A 227 1.54 12.23 14.84
C GLN A 227 1.44 12.66 16.29
N ASN A 228 1.31 11.70 17.21
CA ASN A 228 1.17 11.96 18.64
C ASN A 228 0.16 13.09 18.95
N ASP A 229 -1.04 12.93 18.35
CA ASP A 229 -2.21 13.80 18.46
C ASP A 229 -2.06 15.23 17.88
N VAL A 230 -1.01 15.49 17.10
CA VAL A 230 -0.79 16.77 16.39
C VAL A 230 -0.85 16.55 14.89
N ASN A 231 -1.64 17.35 14.18
CA ASN A 231 -1.63 17.37 12.72
C ASN A 231 -0.29 17.93 12.22
N VAL A 232 0.43 17.13 11.44
CA VAL A 232 1.81 17.45 11.01
C VAL A 232 1.96 17.60 9.50
N VAL A 233 1.05 17.03 8.71
CA VAL A 233 1.01 17.14 7.25
C VAL A 233 -0.45 17.27 6.80
N GLU A 234 -0.68 18.15 5.82
CA GLU A 234 -1.96 18.23 5.10
C GLU A 234 -1.68 18.50 3.62
N TYR A 235 -2.41 17.82 2.74
CA TYR A 235 -2.32 18.02 1.30
C TYR A 235 -3.58 17.52 0.57
N HIS A 236 -3.65 17.81 -0.75
CA HIS A 236 -4.80 17.44 -1.58
C HIS A 236 -4.34 16.63 -2.78
N LEU A 237 -4.78 15.37 -2.84
CA LEU A 237 -4.55 14.46 -3.96
C LEU A 237 -5.31 14.92 -5.22
N TRP A 238 -4.81 14.52 -6.38
CA TRP A 238 -5.44 14.68 -7.70
C TRP A 238 -5.67 16.15 -8.11
N THR A 239 -4.88 17.07 -7.56
CA THR A 239 -4.86 18.48 -7.91
C THR A 239 -3.65 18.82 -8.77
N PRO A 240 -3.62 19.97 -9.47
CA PRO A 240 -2.41 20.44 -10.14
C PRO A 240 -1.19 20.54 -9.18
N GLU A 241 -1.41 21.02 -7.97
CA GLU A 241 -0.38 21.16 -6.93
C GLU A 241 0.20 19.79 -6.52
N TRP A 242 -0.65 18.74 -6.48
CA TRP A 242 -0.19 17.36 -6.27
C TRP A 242 0.74 16.91 -7.40
N THR A 243 0.35 17.13 -8.65
CA THR A 243 1.16 16.80 -9.82
C THR A 243 2.51 17.53 -9.83
N GLU A 244 2.51 18.83 -9.51
CA GLU A 244 3.72 19.67 -9.42
C GLU A 244 4.64 19.16 -8.31
N MET A 245 4.10 18.79 -7.16
CA MET A 245 4.86 18.24 -6.02
C MET A 245 5.50 16.90 -6.37
N LEU A 246 4.76 15.99 -7.02
CA LEU A 246 5.32 14.73 -7.52
C LEU A 246 6.46 14.98 -8.50
N GLN A 247 6.27 15.90 -9.44
CA GLN A 247 7.28 16.26 -10.44
C GLN A 247 8.57 16.82 -9.81
N ALA A 248 8.46 17.49 -8.66
CA ALA A 248 9.59 18.03 -7.91
C ALA A 248 10.29 17.00 -7.00
N SER A 249 9.72 15.80 -6.81
CA SER A 249 10.22 14.74 -5.93
C SER A 249 11.11 13.73 -6.67
N LYS A 250 11.55 12.68 -5.95
CA LYS A 250 12.21 11.54 -6.57
C LYS A 250 11.31 10.77 -7.54
N PHE A 251 9.99 10.91 -7.41
CA PHE A 251 8.99 10.24 -8.24
C PHE A 251 8.63 11.02 -9.52
N SER A 252 9.47 11.97 -9.95
CA SER A 252 9.22 12.71 -11.18
C SER A 252 9.12 11.82 -12.42
N ALA A 253 8.35 12.26 -13.41
CA ALA A 253 8.14 11.51 -14.66
C ALA A 253 9.44 11.16 -15.40
N GLU A 254 10.51 11.98 -15.26
CA GLU A 254 11.81 11.73 -15.87
C GLU A 254 12.60 10.65 -15.15
N LYS A 255 12.49 10.56 -13.81
CA LYS A 255 13.28 9.64 -13.00
C LYS A 255 12.58 8.28 -12.85
N TRP A 256 11.28 8.32 -12.56
CA TRP A 256 10.47 7.14 -12.28
C TRP A 256 9.10 7.23 -12.97
N PRO A 257 9.05 7.06 -14.30
CA PRO A 257 7.81 7.23 -15.09
C PRO A 257 6.62 6.43 -14.54
N LEU A 258 6.83 5.16 -14.16
CA LEU A 258 5.77 4.32 -13.59
C LEU A 258 5.32 4.83 -12.21
N GLY A 259 6.25 5.25 -11.37
CA GLY A 259 5.92 5.83 -10.06
C GLY A 259 5.12 7.14 -10.21
N PHE A 260 5.51 8.00 -11.14
CA PHE A 260 4.76 9.23 -11.44
C PHE A 260 3.35 8.91 -11.92
N GLU A 261 3.21 8.01 -12.91
CA GLU A 261 1.91 7.60 -13.46
C GLU A 261 0.95 7.10 -12.37
N LEU A 262 1.44 6.18 -11.52
CA LEU A 262 0.64 5.54 -10.49
C LEU A 262 0.31 6.48 -9.34
N LEU A 263 1.27 7.26 -8.84
CA LEU A 263 1.06 8.21 -7.74
C LEU A 263 0.21 9.40 -8.14
N ASN A 264 0.38 9.91 -9.38
CA ASN A 264 -0.45 10.99 -9.87
C ASN A 264 -1.93 10.59 -9.96
N ASN A 265 -2.19 9.30 -10.11
CA ASN A 265 -3.52 8.71 -10.14
C ASN A 265 -3.73 7.67 -9.03
N CYS A 266 -3.14 7.90 -7.83
CA CYS A 266 -3.22 6.95 -6.73
C CYS A 266 -4.67 6.60 -6.38
N GLY A 267 -4.91 5.32 -6.02
CA GLY A 267 -6.25 4.77 -5.85
C GLY A 267 -6.98 4.46 -7.17
N GLY A 268 -6.39 4.77 -8.33
CA GLY A 268 -6.94 4.49 -9.65
C GLY A 268 -8.29 5.17 -9.92
N GLU A 269 -9.08 4.56 -10.80
CA GLU A 269 -10.37 5.11 -11.24
C GLU A 269 -11.37 5.29 -10.07
N ASN A 270 -11.39 4.32 -9.15
CA ASN A 270 -12.32 4.33 -8.02
C ASN A 270 -11.82 5.18 -6.83
N ARG A 271 -10.60 5.72 -6.90
CA ARG A 271 -9.99 6.47 -5.78
C ARG A 271 -9.93 5.66 -4.48
N GLU A 272 -9.71 4.34 -4.59
CA GLU A 272 -9.65 3.40 -3.48
C GLU A 272 -8.37 2.57 -3.52
N GLY A 273 -7.89 2.12 -2.35
CA GLY A 273 -6.72 1.27 -2.31
C GLY A 273 -6.47 0.66 -0.95
N TYR A 274 -5.49 -0.22 -0.90
CA TYR A 274 -5.10 -0.92 0.32
C TYR A 274 -4.35 0.01 1.28
N ILE A 275 -4.48 -0.29 2.58
CA ILE A 275 -3.57 0.19 3.61
C ILE A 275 -2.48 -0.87 3.77
N GLY A 276 -1.22 -0.43 3.85
CA GLY A 276 -0.08 -1.33 3.96
C GLY A 276 1.00 -0.82 4.91
N ILE A 277 1.89 -1.71 5.31
CA ILE A 277 3.07 -1.45 6.14
C ILE A 277 4.31 -2.05 5.49
N GLN A 278 5.40 -1.29 5.53
CA GLN A 278 6.60 -1.57 4.74
C GLN A 278 7.54 -2.56 5.41
N ASP A 279 8.05 -3.51 4.63
CA ASP A 279 9.29 -4.22 4.85
C ASP A 279 10.47 -3.38 4.29
N HIS A 280 11.20 -2.70 5.17
CA HIS A 280 12.44 -1.98 4.82
C HIS A 280 13.69 -2.68 5.34
N GLY A 281 13.56 -3.90 5.89
CA GLY A 281 14.68 -4.70 6.39
C GLY A 281 15.02 -4.50 7.86
N ASP A 282 14.35 -3.61 8.57
CA ASP A 282 14.58 -3.29 9.97
C ASP A 282 13.44 -3.78 10.88
N ASP A 283 13.74 -4.00 12.16
CA ASP A 283 12.71 -4.36 13.13
C ASP A 283 11.73 -3.20 13.34
N VAL A 284 10.45 -3.50 13.16
CA VAL A 284 9.35 -2.57 13.39
C VAL A 284 8.15 -3.28 13.99
N TRP A 285 7.38 -2.58 14.82
CA TRP A 285 6.19 -3.11 15.49
C TRP A 285 5.01 -2.18 15.28
N TYR A 286 3.81 -2.78 15.08
CA TYR A 286 2.56 -2.07 14.89
C TYR A 286 1.47 -2.67 15.78
N ARG A 287 0.67 -1.85 16.44
CA ARG A 287 -0.44 -2.29 17.28
C ARG A 287 -1.62 -1.33 17.27
N ASN A 288 -2.73 -1.75 17.88
CA ASN A 288 -3.93 -0.92 18.02
C ASN A 288 -4.41 -0.37 16.67
N ILE A 289 -4.52 -1.28 15.69
CA ILE A 289 -4.79 -0.87 14.30
C ILE A 289 -6.29 -0.87 14.07
N ARG A 290 -6.83 0.31 13.72
CA ARG A 290 -8.26 0.48 13.47
C ARG A 290 -8.53 1.45 12.32
N VAL A 291 -9.67 1.31 11.69
CA VAL A 291 -10.09 2.13 10.55
C VAL A 291 -11.55 2.50 10.66
N LYS A 292 -11.87 3.77 10.40
CA LYS A 292 -13.23 4.27 10.28
C LYS A 292 -13.51 4.63 8.83
N VAL A 293 -14.54 4.04 8.27
CA VAL A 293 -15.03 4.37 6.92
C VAL A 293 -15.87 5.66 7.02
N LEU A 294 -15.63 6.61 6.09
CA LEU A 294 -16.26 7.93 6.06
C LEU A 294 -17.29 8.06 4.92
#